data_7ffe9fb92be7932c845fa38d51e07e23
#
_entry.id   7ffe9fb92be7932c845fa38d51e07e23
#
_cell.length_a   1.000
_cell.length_b   1.000
_cell.length_c   1.000
_cell.angle_alpha   90.00
_cell.angle_beta   90.00
_cell.angle_gamma   90.00
#
_symmetry.space_group_name_H-M   'P 1'
#
loop_
_entity.id
_entity.type
_entity.pdbx_description
1 polymer ?
#
loop_
_entity_poly.entity_id
_entity_poly.type
_entity_poly.pdbx_seq_one_letter_code
_entity_poly.pdbx_strand_id
1 'polypeptide(L)'
;MAGANEGDAMSADVKYHVHLNREMLAGAEVAILPGDPGRVGKTARYLDPEAHFLASNREFTSWLATLDGRQVLVCSTGIGGPSVSICVEELAALGITSFYRIGTTGAIQPDIELPCVIITTGAVRLDGASTHYAPLEYPAVADLELTNSLVAAARELGLPHRVGITAACDTFYPGQERYDTFTGYVPRRFQGSLEEWKHLKVLNYEMESATLFVIASVFGLKAAMVASAIVSRTRSETPDDAVLAQAEENLARVMKRALQLRGTARS
;
A
#
# COMPACT_ATOMS: atom_id res chain seq x y z
N MET A 1 -51.12 18.17 -3.46
CA MET A 1 -50.29 17.73 -2.31
C MET A 1 -49.23 16.81 -2.90
N ALA A 2 -48.05 17.36 -3.11
CA ALA A 2 -46.91 16.61 -3.61
C ALA A 2 -46.15 16.05 -2.43
N GLY A 3 -46.05 14.72 -2.34
CA GLY A 3 -45.24 14.04 -1.37
C GLY A 3 -43.77 14.36 -1.61
N ALA A 4 -43.13 14.98 -0.67
CA ALA A 4 -41.68 15.14 -0.64
C ALA A 4 -41.03 13.76 -0.53
N ASN A 5 -40.21 13.43 -1.48
CA ASN A 5 -39.34 12.25 -1.48
C ASN A 5 -38.29 12.43 -0.38
N GLU A 6 -38.45 11.76 0.76
CA GLU A 6 -37.43 11.57 1.79
C GLU A 6 -36.45 10.49 1.31
N GLY A 7 -35.69 10.78 0.27
CA GLY A 7 -34.66 9.93 -0.29
C GLY A 7 -33.43 10.77 -0.60
N ASP A 8 -32.31 10.44 0.05
CA ASP A 8 -30.95 10.93 -0.23
C ASP A 8 -30.61 12.39 0.08
N ALA A 9 -30.66 12.77 1.34
CA ALA A 9 -29.66 13.69 1.85
C ALA A 9 -28.41 12.88 2.25
N MET A 10 -27.60 12.45 1.29
CA MET A 10 -26.19 12.16 1.57
C MET A 10 -25.63 13.43 2.23
N SER A 11 -25.18 13.34 3.49
CA SER A 11 -24.66 14.50 4.19
C SER A 11 -23.60 15.15 3.30
N ALA A 12 -23.62 16.47 3.18
CA ALA A 12 -22.79 17.26 2.24
C ALA A 12 -21.27 17.06 2.36
N ASP A 13 -20.82 16.08 3.15
CA ASP A 13 -19.43 15.84 3.58
C ASP A 13 -18.90 14.42 3.25
N VAL A 14 -19.73 13.51 2.72
CA VAL A 14 -19.29 12.13 2.36
C VAL A 14 -18.51 12.15 1.06
N LYS A 15 -17.28 11.63 1.06
CA LYS A 15 -16.43 11.51 -0.12
C LYS A 15 -17.02 10.49 -1.11
N TYR A 16 -16.95 10.84 -2.38
CA TYR A 16 -17.66 10.12 -3.44
C TYR A 16 -17.17 8.69 -3.67
N HIS A 17 -15.85 8.45 -3.60
CA HIS A 17 -15.32 7.12 -3.89
C HIS A 17 -15.17 6.27 -2.64
N VAL A 18 -14.56 6.80 -1.57
CA VAL A 18 -14.35 6.02 -0.33
C VAL A 18 -15.61 5.89 0.52
N HIS A 19 -16.67 6.66 0.25
CA HIS A 19 -17.93 6.70 1.03
C HIS A 19 -17.72 6.96 2.53
N LEU A 20 -16.73 7.78 2.86
CA LEU A 20 -16.39 8.16 4.24
C LEU A 20 -16.58 9.67 4.47
N ASN A 21 -16.80 10.06 5.70
CA ASN A 21 -16.71 11.43 6.18
C ASN A 21 -15.83 11.52 7.44
N ARG A 22 -15.56 12.73 7.94
CA ARG A 22 -14.67 12.95 9.09
C ARG A 22 -15.20 12.33 10.39
N GLU A 23 -16.51 12.32 10.59
CA GLU A 23 -17.14 11.75 11.78
C GLU A 23 -16.89 10.23 11.86
N MET A 24 -17.05 9.53 10.75
CA MET A 24 -16.78 8.09 10.66
C MET A 24 -15.33 7.72 10.99
N LEU A 25 -14.36 8.61 10.74
CA LEU A 25 -12.96 8.38 11.05
C LEU A 25 -12.63 8.54 12.53
N ALA A 26 -13.53 9.13 13.35
CA ALA A 26 -13.36 9.32 14.79
C ALA A 26 -11.97 9.89 15.19
N GLY A 27 -11.43 10.80 14.36
CA GLY A 27 -10.11 11.42 14.60
C GLY A 27 -8.90 10.58 14.16
N ALA A 28 -9.09 9.55 13.35
CA ALA A 28 -7.96 8.81 12.78
C ALA A 28 -7.08 9.71 11.90
N GLU A 29 -5.79 9.69 12.14
CA GLU A 29 -4.76 10.39 11.34
C GLU A 29 -3.89 9.41 10.52
N VAL A 30 -4.04 8.12 10.75
CA VAL A 30 -3.25 7.05 10.11
C VAL A 30 -4.17 6.14 9.32
N ALA A 31 -3.79 5.87 8.07
CA ALA A 31 -4.44 4.86 7.23
C ALA A 31 -3.45 3.74 6.84
N ILE A 32 -3.90 2.50 6.96
CA ILE A 32 -3.25 1.32 6.39
C ILE A 32 -3.96 0.98 5.09
N LEU A 33 -3.20 0.82 4.02
CA LEU A 33 -3.69 0.69 2.66
C LEU A 33 -3.33 -0.68 2.04
N PRO A 34 -4.10 -1.76 2.28
CA PRO A 34 -4.02 -2.96 1.45
C PRO A 34 -4.60 -2.69 0.05
N GLY A 35 -4.15 -3.42 -0.98
CA GLY A 35 -4.75 -3.34 -2.31
C GLY A 35 -6.09 -4.06 -2.38
N ASP A 36 -6.17 -5.26 -1.81
CA ASP A 36 -7.33 -6.15 -1.87
C ASP A 36 -8.38 -5.81 -0.79
N PRO A 37 -9.63 -5.53 -1.16
CA PRO A 37 -10.74 -5.34 -0.21
C PRO A 37 -10.93 -6.52 0.76
N GLY A 38 -10.66 -7.76 0.32
CA GLY A 38 -10.77 -8.96 1.13
C GLY A 38 -9.80 -9.02 2.32
N ARG A 39 -8.71 -8.24 2.28
CA ARG A 39 -7.70 -8.16 3.35
C ARG A 39 -8.02 -7.12 4.42
N VAL A 40 -8.91 -6.16 4.15
CA VAL A 40 -9.17 -5.02 5.05
C VAL A 40 -9.65 -5.47 6.42
N GLY A 41 -10.73 -6.26 6.46
CA GLY A 41 -11.29 -6.74 7.73
C GLY A 41 -10.35 -7.64 8.52
N LYS A 42 -9.55 -8.47 7.84
CA LYS A 42 -8.51 -9.30 8.50
C LYS A 42 -7.44 -8.43 9.14
N THR A 43 -6.92 -7.44 8.40
CA THR A 43 -5.90 -6.51 8.89
C THR A 43 -6.43 -5.69 10.07
N ALA A 44 -7.65 -5.14 9.97
CA ALA A 44 -8.26 -4.36 11.03
C ALA A 44 -8.42 -5.16 12.31
N ARG A 45 -8.98 -6.39 12.23
CA ARG A 45 -9.16 -7.27 13.40
C ARG A 45 -7.86 -7.78 14.00
N TYR A 46 -6.79 -7.85 13.22
CA TYR A 46 -5.48 -8.18 13.76
C TYR A 46 -4.93 -7.05 14.66
N LEU A 47 -5.21 -5.80 14.30
CA LEU A 47 -4.85 -4.65 15.14
C LEU A 47 -5.72 -4.60 16.39
N ASP A 48 -7.03 -4.74 16.19
CA ASP A 48 -8.07 -4.60 17.20
C ASP A 48 -9.20 -5.63 16.94
N PRO A 49 -9.41 -6.60 17.82
CA PRO A 49 -10.50 -7.58 17.67
C PRO A 49 -11.89 -6.95 17.55
N GLU A 50 -12.09 -5.75 18.14
CA GLU A 50 -13.35 -5.00 18.10
C GLU A 50 -13.45 -4.05 16.89
N ALA A 51 -12.48 -4.09 15.96
CA ALA A 51 -12.52 -3.30 14.75
C ALA A 51 -13.83 -3.51 13.98
N HIS A 52 -14.42 -2.42 13.47
CA HIS A 52 -15.71 -2.45 12.82
C HIS A 52 -15.67 -1.91 11.40
N PHE A 53 -16.61 -2.39 10.59
CA PHE A 53 -16.81 -1.99 9.21
C PHE A 53 -17.37 -0.55 9.16
N LEU A 54 -16.87 0.26 8.22
CA LEU A 54 -17.37 1.60 7.97
C LEU A 54 -18.14 1.70 6.66
N ALA A 55 -17.51 1.36 5.54
CA ALA A 55 -18.09 1.49 4.22
C ALA A 55 -17.42 0.55 3.20
N SER A 56 -18.12 0.26 2.11
CA SER A 56 -17.55 -0.40 0.94
C SER A 56 -18.20 0.18 -0.32
N ASN A 57 -17.38 0.66 -1.23
CA ASN A 57 -17.79 1.14 -2.54
C ASN A 57 -16.70 0.85 -3.56
N ARG A 58 -17.01 0.14 -4.64
CA ARG A 58 -16.04 -0.30 -5.65
C ARG A 58 -14.90 -1.08 -5.00
N GLU A 59 -13.65 -0.68 -5.28
CA GLU A 59 -12.42 -1.23 -4.69
C GLU A 59 -12.11 -0.71 -3.27
N PHE A 60 -12.85 0.29 -2.79
CA PHE A 60 -12.60 0.93 -1.49
C PHE A 60 -13.49 0.31 -0.41
N THR A 61 -12.92 -0.53 0.41
CA THR A 61 -13.54 -1.09 1.63
C THR A 61 -12.81 -0.55 2.85
N SER A 62 -13.54 -0.09 3.86
CA SER A 62 -12.99 0.61 5.01
C SER A 62 -13.45 0.03 6.32
N TRP A 63 -12.51 -0.11 7.26
CA TRP A 63 -12.73 -0.50 8.64
C TRP A 63 -11.97 0.42 9.57
N LEU A 64 -12.50 0.63 10.77
CA LEU A 64 -11.85 1.38 11.84
C LEU A 64 -11.42 0.45 12.96
N ALA A 65 -10.18 0.60 13.40
CA ALA A 65 -9.58 -0.14 14.50
C ALA A 65 -9.05 0.84 15.56
N THR A 66 -8.99 0.41 16.81
CA THR A 66 -8.35 1.15 17.90
C THR A 66 -7.07 0.43 18.31
N LEU A 67 -5.92 1.10 18.25
CA LEU A 67 -4.64 0.56 18.70
C LEU A 67 -4.00 1.51 19.71
N ASP A 68 -3.79 1.03 20.94
CA ASP A 68 -3.22 1.81 22.04
C ASP A 68 -3.95 3.17 22.24
N GLY A 69 -5.29 3.14 22.18
CA GLY A 69 -6.16 4.31 22.35
C GLY A 69 -6.23 5.26 21.15
N ARG A 70 -5.61 4.91 20.00
CA ARG A 70 -5.63 5.72 18.78
C ARG A 70 -6.44 5.04 17.69
N GLN A 71 -7.22 5.83 16.96
CA GLN A 71 -7.96 5.34 15.80
C GLN A 71 -7.03 5.12 14.62
N VAL A 72 -7.19 4.01 13.93
CA VAL A 72 -6.45 3.61 12.73
C VAL A 72 -7.44 3.17 11.66
N LEU A 73 -7.45 3.86 10.54
CA LEU A 73 -8.23 3.46 9.38
C LEU A 73 -7.52 2.34 8.63
N VAL A 74 -8.25 1.31 8.23
CA VAL A 74 -7.79 0.34 7.23
C VAL A 74 -8.70 0.47 6.02
N CYS A 75 -8.15 0.86 4.87
CA CYS A 75 -8.91 1.11 3.64
C CYS A 75 -8.21 0.48 2.45
N SER A 76 -8.92 -0.34 1.66
CA SER A 76 -8.35 -0.87 0.42
C SER A 76 -8.23 0.21 -0.65
N THR A 77 -7.23 0.07 -1.51
CA THR A 77 -6.98 1.00 -2.62
C THR A 77 -7.33 0.41 -3.98
N GLY A 78 -7.63 -0.89 -4.08
CA GLY A 78 -7.56 -1.57 -5.38
C GLY A 78 -6.12 -1.69 -5.88
N ILE A 79 -5.97 -1.85 -7.20
CA ILE A 79 -4.67 -2.03 -7.87
C ILE A 79 -4.34 -0.79 -8.71
N GLY A 80 -3.08 -0.34 -8.57
CA GLY A 80 -2.46 0.65 -9.44
C GLY A 80 -2.60 2.11 -8.99
N GLY A 81 -1.76 2.95 -9.57
CA GLY A 81 -1.62 4.36 -9.24
C GLY A 81 -2.91 5.18 -9.31
N PRO A 82 -3.74 5.08 -10.37
CA PRO A 82 -4.98 5.85 -10.47
C PRO A 82 -5.93 5.62 -9.30
N SER A 83 -6.10 4.37 -8.86
CA SER A 83 -6.97 4.04 -7.72
C SER A 83 -6.40 4.53 -6.39
N VAL A 84 -5.09 4.36 -6.18
CA VAL A 84 -4.39 4.91 -5.01
C VAL A 84 -4.52 6.43 -4.95
N SER A 85 -4.41 7.13 -6.08
CA SER A 85 -4.51 8.59 -6.11
C SER A 85 -5.85 9.09 -5.60
N ILE A 86 -6.94 8.47 -6.04
CA ILE A 86 -8.30 8.78 -5.56
C ILE A 86 -8.42 8.56 -4.05
N CYS A 87 -7.95 7.40 -3.58
CA CYS A 87 -8.01 7.05 -2.16
C CYS A 87 -7.26 8.06 -1.29
N VAL A 88 -6.02 8.40 -1.66
CA VAL A 88 -5.18 9.33 -0.88
C VAL A 88 -5.75 10.73 -0.88
N GLU A 89 -6.23 11.25 -2.03
CA GLU A 89 -6.89 12.56 -2.14
C GLU A 89 -8.09 12.67 -1.19
N GLU A 90 -8.98 11.70 -1.23
CA GLU A 90 -10.20 11.74 -0.42
C GLU A 90 -9.91 11.54 1.07
N LEU A 91 -9.01 10.62 1.43
CA LEU A 91 -8.64 10.39 2.83
C LEU A 91 -7.84 11.56 3.42
N ALA A 92 -6.94 12.18 2.65
CA ALA A 92 -6.22 13.38 3.07
C ALA A 92 -7.19 14.55 3.35
N ALA A 93 -8.18 14.75 2.48
CA ALA A 93 -9.23 15.76 2.68
C ALA A 93 -10.08 15.49 3.94
N LEU A 94 -10.16 14.24 4.40
CA LEU A 94 -10.84 13.86 5.65
C LEU A 94 -9.94 13.96 6.90
N GLY A 95 -8.64 14.24 6.74
CA GLY A 95 -7.72 14.45 7.86
C GLY A 95 -6.68 13.36 8.08
N ILE A 96 -6.60 12.34 7.23
CA ILE A 96 -5.51 11.37 7.28
C ILE A 96 -4.20 12.06 6.85
N THR A 97 -3.16 11.92 7.65
CA THR A 97 -1.85 12.56 7.43
C THR A 97 -0.70 11.57 7.25
N SER A 98 -0.93 10.31 7.57
CA SER A 98 0.07 9.24 7.48
C SER A 98 -0.51 8.00 6.82
N PHE A 99 0.16 7.51 5.78
CA PHE A 99 -0.29 6.38 4.98
C PHE A 99 0.73 5.24 5.01
N TYR A 100 0.29 4.03 5.35
CA TYR A 100 1.09 2.83 5.26
C TYR A 100 0.50 1.88 4.22
N ARG A 101 1.18 1.72 3.11
CA ARG A 101 0.83 0.68 2.16
C ARG A 101 1.32 -0.67 2.64
N ILE A 102 0.43 -1.67 2.58
CA ILE A 102 0.77 -3.08 2.80
C ILE A 102 0.38 -3.91 1.58
N GLY A 103 1.24 -4.83 1.15
CA GLY A 103 0.96 -5.63 -0.04
C GLY A 103 1.80 -6.88 -0.17
N THR A 104 1.49 -7.67 -1.19
CA THR A 104 2.33 -8.78 -1.66
C THR A 104 3.09 -8.37 -2.91
N THR A 105 4.23 -8.99 -3.19
CA THR A 105 5.13 -8.56 -4.25
C THR A 105 5.94 -9.74 -4.83
N GLY A 106 6.49 -9.54 -6.02
CA GLY A 106 7.45 -10.45 -6.64
C GLY A 106 8.89 -9.97 -6.46
N ALA A 107 9.73 -10.77 -5.80
CA ALA A 107 11.15 -10.46 -5.61
C ALA A 107 11.93 -10.50 -6.94
N ILE A 108 12.78 -9.49 -7.18
CA ILE A 108 13.69 -9.42 -8.33
C ILE A 108 15.06 -10.02 -7.99
N GLN A 109 15.58 -9.73 -6.78
CA GLN A 109 16.90 -10.22 -6.39
C GLN A 109 16.89 -11.72 -6.10
N PRO A 110 17.84 -12.50 -6.63
CA PRO A 110 17.85 -13.95 -6.50
C PRO A 110 18.16 -14.46 -5.10
N ASP A 111 18.75 -13.63 -4.23
CA ASP A 111 19.09 -13.94 -2.84
C ASP A 111 17.95 -13.66 -1.84
N ILE A 112 16.80 -13.22 -2.32
CA ILE A 112 15.60 -13.04 -1.49
C ILE A 112 14.88 -14.38 -1.36
N GLU A 113 14.85 -14.92 -0.15
CA GLU A 113 14.08 -16.12 0.19
C GLU A 113 12.64 -15.76 0.57
N LEU A 114 11.69 -16.68 0.33
CA LEU A 114 10.26 -16.43 0.52
C LEU A 114 9.73 -17.14 1.77
N PRO A 115 8.84 -16.50 2.56
CA PRO A 115 8.44 -15.11 2.44
C PRO A 115 9.47 -14.15 3.04
N CYS A 116 9.67 -12.99 2.43
CA CYS A 116 10.56 -11.94 2.92
C CYS A 116 9.82 -10.61 2.98
N VAL A 117 9.94 -9.91 4.10
CA VAL A 117 9.41 -8.55 4.26
C VAL A 117 10.32 -7.57 3.49
N ILE A 118 9.74 -6.77 2.61
CA ILE A 118 10.43 -5.72 1.87
C ILE A 118 9.90 -4.37 2.34
N ILE A 119 10.79 -3.53 2.85
CA ILE A 119 10.50 -2.17 3.31
C ILE A 119 11.08 -1.21 2.27
N THR A 120 10.19 -0.47 1.62
CA THR A 120 10.54 0.40 0.50
C THR A 120 11.01 1.76 0.98
N THR A 121 12.21 2.17 0.58
CA THR A 121 12.78 3.51 0.87
C THR A 121 12.51 4.50 -0.25
N GLY A 122 12.30 4.01 -1.46
CA GLY A 122 11.96 4.79 -2.63
C GLY A 122 11.51 3.90 -3.77
N ALA A 123 10.83 4.46 -4.75
CA ALA A 123 10.28 3.74 -5.88
C ALA A 123 10.79 4.25 -7.21
N VAL A 124 11.11 3.32 -8.13
CA VAL A 124 11.29 3.64 -9.54
C VAL A 124 9.91 3.97 -10.12
N ARG A 125 9.79 5.15 -10.73
CA ARG A 125 8.53 5.66 -11.30
C ARG A 125 8.32 5.12 -12.70
N LEU A 126 7.73 3.92 -12.81
CA LEU A 126 7.32 3.31 -14.09
C LEU A 126 5.80 3.44 -14.30
N ASP A 127 5.17 4.29 -13.49
CA ASP A 127 3.75 4.61 -13.52
C ASP A 127 3.48 5.92 -14.27
N GLY A 128 2.26 6.11 -14.73
CA GLY A 128 1.77 7.36 -15.31
C GLY A 128 1.13 8.28 -14.27
N ALA A 129 0.44 7.72 -13.27
CA ALA A 129 -0.35 8.49 -12.32
C ALA A 129 0.49 9.48 -11.51
N SER A 130 1.69 9.10 -11.06
CA SER A 130 2.58 9.99 -10.32
C SER A 130 3.02 11.22 -11.14
N THR A 131 3.05 11.11 -12.47
CA THR A 131 3.45 12.23 -13.34
C THR A 131 2.42 13.34 -13.42
N HIS A 132 1.17 13.09 -12.99
CA HIS A 132 0.12 14.10 -12.87
C HIS A 132 0.28 15.00 -11.64
N TYR A 133 1.09 14.57 -10.66
CA TYR A 133 1.35 15.30 -9.41
C TYR A 133 2.71 16.01 -9.41
N ALA A 134 3.71 15.42 -10.07
CA ALA A 134 5.05 16.01 -10.18
C ALA A 134 5.78 15.49 -11.42
N PRO A 135 6.71 16.27 -12.02
CA PRO A 135 7.51 15.81 -13.15
C PRO A 135 8.31 14.55 -12.80
N LEU A 136 8.75 13.78 -13.83
CA LEU A 136 9.38 12.47 -13.62
C LEU A 136 10.67 12.54 -12.80
N GLU A 137 11.37 13.65 -12.86
CA GLU A 137 12.61 13.95 -12.10
C GLU A 137 12.36 14.12 -10.60
N TYR A 138 11.12 14.38 -10.17
CA TYR A 138 10.77 14.46 -8.76
C TYR A 138 10.81 13.06 -8.15
N PRO A 139 11.58 12.83 -7.07
CA PRO A 139 11.79 11.49 -6.55
C PRO A 139 10.56 10.94 -5.82
N ALA A 140 10.26 9.66 -6.02
CA ALA A 140 9.28 8.92 -5.21
C ALA A 140 9.99 8.32 -3.99
N VAL A 141 9.97 9.05 -2.87
CA VAL A 141 10.65 8.66 -1.62
C VAL A 141 9.66 8.40 -0.50
N ALA A 142 9.95 7.38 0.31
CA ALA A 142 9.18 7.10 1.52
C ALA A 142 9.53 8.09 2.65
N ASP A 143 8.57 8.37 3.53
CA ASP A 143 8.83 9.12 4.76
C ASP A 143 9.80 8.37 5.68
N LEU A 144 10.85 9.07 6.13
CA LEU A 144 11.93 8.47 6.91
C LEU A 144 11.46 7.94 8.27
N GLU A 145 10.60 8.68 8.97
CA GLU A 145 10.09 8.29 10.29
C GLU A 145 9.22 7.03 10.19
N LEU A 146 8.29 7.00 9.22
CA LEU A 146 7.43 5.85 8.99
C LEU A 146 8.26 4.62 8.56
N THR A 147 9.22 4.80 7.68
CA THR A 147 10.11 3.73 7.21
C THR A 147 10.94 3.15 8.36
N ASN A 148 11.52 4.00 9.21
CA ASN A 148 12.28 3.56 10.38
C ASN A 148 11.43 2.76 11.37
N SER A 149 10.16 3.11 11.55
CA SER A 149 9.24 2.35 12.41
C SER A 149 9.01 0.92 11.87
N LEU A 150 8.87 0.77 10.54
CA LEU A 150 8.75 -0.54 9.88
C LEU A 150 10.03 -1.37 10.02
N VAL A 151 11.20 -0.75 9.83
CA VAL A 151 12.51 -1.44 9.98
C VAL A 151 12.71 -1.90 11.42
N ALA A 152 12.43 -1.05 12.40
CA ALA A 152 12.53 -1.41 13.81
C ALA A 152 11.59 -2.56 14.16
N ALA A 153 10.33 -2.50 13.70
CA ALA A 153 9.36 -3.56 13.91
C ALA A 153 9.80 -4.91 13.31
N ALA A 154 10.28 -4.92 12.06
CA ALA A 154 10.76 -6.16 11.43
C ALA A 154 11.96 -6.77 12.16
N ARG A 155 12.89 -5.93 12.64
CA ARG A 155 14.05 -6.36 13.45
C ARG A 155 13.64 -6.92 14.79
N GLU A 156 12.79 -6.25 15.55
CA GLU A 156 12.33 -6.71 16.86
C GLU A 156 11.54 -8.04 16.76
N LEU A 157 10.81 -8.23 15.66
CA LEU A 157 10.08 -9.46 15.39
C LEU A 157 10.96 -10.60 14.85
N GLY A 158 12.25 -10.34 14.57
CA GLY A 158 13.16 -11.32 14.01
C GLY A 158 12.78 -11.82 12.62
N LEU A 159 12.04 -11.01 11.84
CA LEU A 159 11.56 -11.42 10.53
C LEU A 159 12.63 -11.23 9.45
N PRO A 160 12.76 -12.18 8.49
CA PRO A 160 13.57 -11.97 7.30
C PRO A 160 13.07 -10.72 6.56
N HIS A 161 13.95 -9.74 6.37
CA HIS A 161 13.58 -8.49 5.72
C HIS A 161 14.70 -7.90 4.87
N ARG A 162 14.29 -7.11 3.86
CA ARG A 162 15.16 -6.28 3.03
C ARG A 162 14.64 -4.84 3.05
N VAL A 163 15.55 -3.89 2.94
CA VAL A 163 15.25 -2.45 2.89
C VAL A 163 15.88 -1.88 1.63
N GLY A 164 15.11 -1.21 0.78
CA GLY A 164 15.64 -0.66 -0.47
C GLY A 164 14.60 -0.19 -1.47
N ILE A 165 14.97 -0.23 -2.74
CA ILE A 165 14.21 0.34 -3.85
C ILE A 165 13.24 -0.69 -4.42
N THR A 166 12.03 -0.24 -4.74
CA THR A 166 10.96 -0.99 -5.40
C THR A 166 10.71 -0.45 -6.81
N ALA A 167 10.38 -1.28 -7.79
CA ALA A 167 9.89 -0.82 -9.08
C ALA A 167 8.35 -0.79 -9.07
N ALA A 168 7.77 0.40 -9.23
CA ALA A 168 6.34 0.61 -9.28
C ALA A 168 5.88 0.86 -10.71
N CYS A 169 5.04 -0.01 -11.27
CA CYS A 169 4.61 0.07 -12.67
C CYS A 169 3.10 -0.09 -12.82
N ASP A 170 2.54 0.47 -13.90
CA ASP A 170 1.09 0.48 -14.16
C ASP A 170 0.53 -0.84 -14.70
N THR A 171 1.38 -1.76 -15.16
CA THR A 171 0.88 -3.02 -15.74
C THR A 171 1.61 -4.23 -15.17
N PHE A 172 0.81 -5.25 -14.80
CA PHE A 172 1.34 -6.50 -14.25
C PHE A 172 2.10 -7.33 -15.28
N TYR A 173 1.64 -7.34 -16.55
CA TYR A 173 2.25 -8.16 -17.60
C TYR A 173 3.41 -7.45 -18.30
N PRO A 174 3.20 -6.56 -19.27
CA PRO A 174 4.32 -6.02 -20.06
C PRO A 174 5.22 -5.07 -19.25
N GLY A 175 4.69 -4.29 -18.31
CA GLY A 175 5.48 -3.36 -17.49
C GLY A 175 6.42 -4.05 -16.51
N GLN A 176 6.12 -5.30 -16.14
CA GLN A 176 6.98 -6.17 -15.34
C GLN A 176 7.75 -7.19 -16.19
N GLU A 177 7.84 -6.96 -17.50
CA GLU A 177 8.50 -7.90 -18.45
C GLU A 177 7.98 -9.33 -18.32
N ARG A 178 6.66 -9.52 -18.30
CA ARG A 178 6.02 -10.84 -18.31
C ARG A 178 5.65 -11.24 -19.73
N TYR A 179 6.23 -12.32 -20.24
CA TYR A 179 5.98 -12.83 -21.59
C TYR A 179 4.75 -13.75 -21.67
N ASP A 180 4.13 -14.10 -20.56
CA ASP A 180 2.83 -14.79 -20.44
C ASP A 180 1.62 -13.86 -20.65
N THR A 181 1.83 -12.68 -21.21
CA THR A 181 0.76 -11.79 -21.69
C THR A 181 -0.03 -12.45 -22.82
N PHE A 182 -1.27 -12.03 -23.04
CA PHE A 182 -2.19 -12.63 -24.02
C PHE A 182 -1.60 -12.80 -25.42
N THR A 183 -0.79 -11.85 -25.89
CA THR A 183 -0.13 -11.89 -27.21
C THR A 183 1.28 -12.49 -27.18
N GLY A 184 1.84 -12.76 -26.01
CA GLY A 184 3.26 -13.14 -25.86
C GLY A 184 4.25 -12.01 -26.16
N TYR A 185 3.76 -10.79 -26.44
CA TYR A 185 4.59 -9.65 -26.83
C TYR A 185 4.81 -8.68 -25.67
N VAL A 186 6.07 -8.36 -25.39
CA VAL A 186 6.49 -7.29 -24.48
C VAL A 186 7.10 -6.15 -25.31
N PRO A 187 6.62 -4.91 -25.17
CA PRO A 187 7.18 -3.75 -25.89
C PRO A 187 8.68 -3.57 -25.65
N ARG A 188 9.42 -3.17 -26.67
CA ARG A 188 10.89 -3.04 -26.64
C ARG A 188 11.44 -2.30 -25.43
N ARG A 189 10.74 -1.23 -25.00
CA ARG A 189 11.16 -0.42 -23.84
C ARG A 189 11.17 -1.20 -22.50
N PHE A 190 10.51 -2.37 -22.44
CA PHE A 190 10.46 -3.21 -21.24
C PHE A 190 11.28 -4.51 -21.40
N GLN A 191 11.74 -4.84 -22.62
CA GLN A 191 12.55 -6.03 -22.85
C GLN A 191 13.93 -5.86 -22.21
N GLY A 192 14.34 -6.79 -21.36
CA GLY A 192 15.57 -6.75 -20.57
C GLY A 192 15.46 -5.92 -19.27
N SER A 193 14.30 -5.33 -19.00
CA SER A 193 14.12 -4.48 -17.81
C SER A 193 14.27 -5.26 -16.49
N LEU A 194 13.87 -6.53 -16.43
CA LEU A 194 14.05 -7.36 -15.23
C LEU A 194 15.53 -7.52 -14.86
N GLU A 195 16.38 -7.79 -15.85
CA GLU A 195 17.83 -7.88 -15.64
C GLU A 195 18.44 -6.50 -15.32
N GLU A 196 17.96 -5.46 -15.93
CA GLU A 196 18.38 -4.09 -15.63
C GLU A 196 18.07 -3.73 -14.16
N TRP A 197 16.83 -3.92 -13.70
CA TRP A 197 16.47 -3.67 -12.29
C TRP A 197 17.24 -4.56 -11.33
N LYS A 198 17.51 -5.80 -11.69
CA LYS A 198 18.38 -6.68 -10.91
C LYS A 198 19.79 -6.12 -10.76
N HIS A 199 20.41 -5.64 -11.85
CA HIS A 199 21.72 -4.98 -11.81
C HIS A 199 21.70 -3.69 -10.99
N LEU A 200 20.64 -2.90 -11.08
CA LEU A 200 20.42 -1.68 -10.31
C LEU A 200 19.99 -1.92 -8.86
N LYS A 201 19.97 -3.18 -8.40
CA LYS A 201 19.67 -3.58 -7.02
C LYS A 201 18.23 -3.22 -6.56
N VAL A 202 17.32 -3.10 -7.50
CA VAL A 202 15.88 -3.02 -7.20
C VAL A 202 15.43 -4.35 -6.61
N LEU A 203 14.65 -4.31 -5.52
CA LEU A 203 14.33 -5.51 -4.74
C LEU A 203 13.15 -6.29 -5.30
N ASN A 204 12.12 -5.56 -5.79
CA ASN A 204 10.83 -6.15 -6.12
C ASN A 204 10.02 -5.29 -7.09
N TYR A 205 8.96 -5.88 -7.67
CA TYR A 205 7.93 -5.18 -8.42
C TYR A 205 6.64 -5.05 -7.61
N GLU A 206 5.97 -3.89 -7.74
CA GLU A 206 4.59 -3.67 -7.33
C GLU A 206 3.97 -2.54 -8.19
N MET A 207 2.83 -1.96 -7.81
CA MET A 207 2.07 -1.13 -8.74
C MET A 207 1.59 0.21 -8.15
N GLU A 208 1.96 0.59 -6.93
CA GLU A 208 1.35 1.71 -6.21
C GLU A 208 2.30 2.68 -5.52
N SER A 209 3.48 2.22 -5.10
CA SER A 209 4.35 3.00 -4.21
C SER A 209 4.84 4.31 -4.82
N ALA A 210 5.13 4.35 -6.13
CA ALA A 210 5.58 5.59 -6.77
C ALA A 210 4.50 6.68 -6.70
N THR A 211 3.26 6.34 -7.07
CA THR A 211 2.11 7.25 -6.97
C THR A 211 1.90 7.70 -5.52
N LEU A 212 1.85 6.76 -4.58
CA LEU A 212 1.63 7.06 -3.16
C LEU A 212 2.69 8.01 -2.59
N PHE A 213 3.97 7.74 -2.84
CA PHE A 213 5.06 8.54 -2.28
C PHE A 213 5.10 9.95 -2.88
N VAL A 214 4.90 10.07 -4.20
CA VAL A 214 4.87 11.38 -4.85
C VAL A 214 3.71 12.22 -4.34
N ILE A 215 2.49 11.68 -4.27
CA ILE A 215 1.32 12.41 -3.77
C ILE A 215 1.55 12.84 -2.32
N ALA A 216 1.97 11.92 -1.45
CA ALA A 216 2.20 12.24 -0.04
C ALA A 216 3.24 13.36 0.11
N SER A 217 4.37 13.28 -0.61
CA SER A 217 5.42 14.30 -0.57
C SER A 217 4.91 15.66 -1.05
N VAL A 218 4.18 15.70 -2.17
CA VAL A 218 3.63 16.95 -2.74
C VAL A 218 2.59 17.61 -1.81
N PHE A 219 1.83 16.78 -1.09
CA PHE A 219 0.81 17.28 -0.15
C PHE A 219 1.37 17.60 1.24
N GLY A 220 2.66 17.38 1.50
CA GLY A 220 3.24 17.53 2.84
C GLY A 220 2.77 16.49 3.83
N LEU A 221 2.36 15.32 3.34
CA LEU A 221 1.91 14.16 4.10
C LEU A 221 3.02 13.11 4.20
N LYS A 222 2.80 12.08 5.02
CA LYS A 222 3.75 10.99 5.23
C LYS A 222 3.25 9.70 4.59
N ALA A 223 4.14 9.00 3.88
CA ALA A 223 3.84 7.67 3.37
C ALA A 223 5.02 6.71 3.50
N ALA A 224 4.73 5.45 3.79
CA ALA A 224 5.68 4.35 3.75
C ALA A 224 5.03 3.10 3.17
N MET A 225 5.85 2.14 2.79
CA MET A 225 5.38 0.88 2.26
C MET A 225 6.16 -0.29 2.84
N VAL A 226 5.43 -1.34 3.20
CA VAL A 226 5.94 -2.67 3.48
C VAL A 226 5.20 -3.69 2.62
N ALA A 227 5.94 -4.57 1.96
CA ALA A 227 5.39 -5.66 1.19
C ALA A 227 6.02 -6.99 1.64
N SER A 228 5.36 -8.11 1.37
CA SER A 228 5.98 -9.42 1.52
C SER A 228 6.18 -10.06 0.15
N ALA A 229 7.41 -10.46 -0.14
CA ALA A 229 7.71 -11.22 -1.34
C ALA A 229 7.12 -12.62 -1.20
N ILE A 230 6.25 -12.98 -2.13
CA ILE A 230 5.54 -14.28 -2.18
C ILE A 230 5.90 -15.12 -3.40
N VAL A 231 6.54 -14.49 -4.39
CA VAL A 231 7.07 -15.14 -5.60
C VAL A 231 8.44 -14.57 -5.93
N SER A 232 9.26 -15.37 -6.64
CA SER A 232 10.56 -14.92 -7.15
C SER A 232 10.50 -14.80 -8.68
N ARG A 233 10.72 -13.58 -9.19
CA ARG A 233 10.77 -13.28 -10.62
C ARG A 233 11.94 -13.96 -11.34
N THR A 234 12.89 -14.46 -10.58
CA THR A 234 14.11 -15.13 -11.10
C THR A 234 14.12 -16.64 -10.90
N ARG A 235 13.13 -17.21 -10.17
CA ARG A 235 13.06 -18.66 -9.89
C ARG A 235 11.70 -19.24 -10.21
N SER A 236 10.65 -18.90 -9.44
CA SER A 236 9.28 -19.38 -9.63
C SER A 236 8.28 -18.26 -9.33
N GLU A 237 7.34 -18.08 -10.23
CA GLU A 237 6.25 -17.11 -10.11
C GLU A 237 4.92 -17.72 -9.66
N THR A 238 4.90 -19.00 -9.32
CA THR A 238 3.71 -19.66 -8.78
C THR A 238 3.67 -19.41 -7.27
N PRO A 239 2.65 -18.69 -6.76
CA PRO A 239 2.48 -18.50 -5.32
C PRO A 239 2.19 -19.84 -4.64
N ASP A 240 2.75 -20.04 -3.44
CA ASP A 240 2.43 -21.13 -2.53
C ASP A 240 1.47 -20.59 -1.45
N ASP A 241 0.38 -21.32 -1.19
CA ASP A 241 -0.66 -20.88 -0.23
C ASP A 241 -0.10 -20.72 1.20
N ALA A 242 0.83 -21.56 1.62
CA ALA A 242 1.46 -21.47 2.92
C ALA A 242 2.38 -20.23 3.00
N VAL A 243 3.13 -19.95 1.93
CA VAL A 243 3.95 -18.73 1.81
C VAL A 243 3.06 -17.48 1.84
N LEU A 244 1.91 -17.51 1.14
CA LEU A 244 0.97 -16.39 1.13
C LEU A 244 0.38 -16.14 2.53
N ALA A 245 -0.09 -17.18 3.20
CA ALA A 245 -0.65 -17.07 4.56
C ALA A 245 0.38 -16.50 5.55
N GLN A 246 1.61 -17.01 5.52
CA GLN A 246 2.70 -16.52 6.37
C GLN A 246 3.08 -15.07 6.04
N ALA A 247 3.05 -14.70 4.75
CA ALA A 247 3.31 -13.33 4.31
C ALA A 247 2.27 -12.34 4.86
N GLU A 248 0.98 -12.69 4.80
CA GLU A 248 -0.10 -11.86 5.34
C GLU A 248 0.03 -11.69 6.87
N GLU A 249 0.35 -12.76 7.58
CA GLU A 249 0.59 -12.72 9.02
C GLU A 249 1.80 -11.81 9.36
N ASN A 250 2.93 -11.99 8.66
CA ASN A 250 4.12 -11.18 8.88
C ASN A 250 3.85 -9.69 8.65
N LEU A 251 3.10 -9.34 7.60
CA LEU A 251 2.72 -7.95 7.32
C LEU A 251 1.86 -7.36 8.45
N ALA A 252 0.86 -8.10 8.93
CA ALA A 252 0.00 -7.64 10.02
C ALA A 252 0.81 -7.43 11.32
N ARG A 253 1.73 -8.34 11.64
CA ARG A 253 2.64 -8.24 12.81
C ARG A 253 3.54 -7.01 12.70
N VAL A 254 4.19 -6.80 11.55
CA VAL A 254 5.06 -5.63 11.33
C VAL A 254 4.27 -4.34 11.44
N MET A 255 3.09 -4.25 10.82
CA MET A 255 2.25 -3.06 10.90
C MET A 255 1.82 -2.74 12.33
N LYS A 256 1.30 -3.72 13.06
CA LYS A 256 0.90 -3.52 14.46
C LYS A 256 2.08 -3.01 15.29
N ARG A 257 3.25 -3.66 15.17
CA ARG A 257 4.44 -3.27 15.95
C ARG A 257 4.97 -1.89 15.54
N ALA A 258 5.01 -1.57 14.26
CA ALA A 258 5.44 -0.25 13.77
C ALA A 258 4.58 0.89 14.31
N LEU A 259 3.25 0.71 14.33
CA LEU A 259 2.32 1.69 14.89
C LEU A 259 2.50 1.87 16.40
N GLN A 260 2.76 0.79 17.15
CA GLN A 260 3.05 0.84 18.58
C GLN A 260 4.32 1.65 18.88
N LEU A 261 5.42 1.38 18.13
CA LEU A 261 6.68 2.10 18.29
C LEU A 261 6.55 3.61 18.07
N ARG A 262 5.71 4.04 17.12
CA ARG A 262 5.42 5.46 16.91
C ARG A 262 4.64 6.09 18.07
N GLY A 263 3.83 5.31 18.76
CA GLY A 263 3.06 5.81 19.91
C GLY A 263 3.95 6.17 21.09
N THR A 264 4.99 5.39 21.34
CA THR A 264 5.93 5.61 22.44
C THR A 264 6.92 6.75 22.21
N ALA A 265 7.16 7.14 20.94
CA ALA A 265 8.08 8.23 20.60
C ALA A 265 7.48 9.64 20.75
N ARG A 266 6.16 9.75 20.94
CA ARG A 266 5.44 11.04 21.11
C ARG A 266 5.04 11.34 22.55
N SER A 267 5.26 10.44 23.48
CA SER A 267 5.03 10.59 24.92
C SER A 267 6.34 10.94 25.63
#